data_b76094658c5583e2260c759d5e11035f
#
_entry.id   b76094658c5583e2260c759d5e11035f
#
_cell.length_a   1.000
_cell.length_b   1.000
_cell.length_c   1.000
_cell.angle_alpha   90.00
_cell.angle_beta   90.00
_cell.angle_gamma   90.00
#
_symmetry.space_group_name_H-M   'P 1'
#
loop_
_entity.id
_entity.type
_entity.pdbx_description
1 polymer ?
#
loop_
_entity_poly.entity_id
_entity_poly.type
_entity_poly.pdbx_seq_one_letter_code
_entity_poly.pdbx_strand_id
1 'polypeptide(L)'
;MQKQLLRLLRCGRVLGLSLAVASSLVSAQSVDRLIPHRVKLEAVDYRGKPAVKIVEDGPVPDGEAYATVKGESFHDGEITVELAGLPARDAESGARGFIGIGFRLQNGQYEYIYLRPTNGRADDQVRRNHSTQYGSHPKFGFAEMRAQWPEKYESYVDLEPGVWTSYRITVEGTKARLYVNGAAQPCLIVNDLKLGDSSGGVALWIGPGTEGYFTGLTIDDAK
;
A
#
# COMPACT_ATOMS: atom_id res chain seq x y z
N MET A 1 47.27 58.40 45.83
CA MET A 1 46.38 57.32 46.35
C MET A 1 45.59 56.78 45.20
N GLN A 2 46.00 55.65 44.62
CA GLN A 2 45.49 55.03 43.41
C GLN A 2 44.53 53.90 43.80
N LYS A 3 43.28 53.93 43.38
CA LYS A 3 42.35 52.78 43.48
C LYS A 3 42.34 52.04 42.16
N GLN A 4 42.82 50.79 42.16
CA GLN A 4 42.71 49.88 41.02
C GLN A 4 41.29 49.29 40.96
N LEU A 5 40.71 49.38 39.77
CA LEU A 5 39.40 48.75 39.42
C LEU A 5 39.65 47.43 38.73
N LEU A 6 39.30 46.35 39.40
CA LEU A 6 39.40 44.97 38.89
C LEU A 6 38.19 44.68 37.96
N ARG A 7 38.45 44.47 36.67
CA ARG A 7 37.41 44.03 35.71
C ARG A 7 37.34 42.50 35.69
N LEU A 8 36.25 41.96 36.13
CA LEU A 8 35.88 40.55 35.99
C LEU A 8 35.33 40.28 34.57
N LEU A 9 36.07 39.54 33.75
CA LEU A 9 35.60 38.97 32.49
C LEU A 9 34.72 37.76 32.81
N ARG A 10 33.40 37.87 32.55
CA ARG A 10 32.50 36.72 32.54
C ARG A 10 32.57 36.04 31.16
N CYS A 11 33.19 34.85 31.15
CA CYS A 11 33.20 33.96 29.99
C CYS A 11 31.84 33.29 29.87
N GLY A 12 30.99 33.74 28.96
CA GLY A 12 29.71 33.10 28.63
C GLY A 12 29.95 31.90 27.74
N ARG A 13 29.73 30.69 28.29
CA ARG A 13 29.65 29.45 27.49
C ARG A 13 28.32 29.43 26.76
N VAL A 14 28.38 29.60 25.45
CA VAL A 14 27.23 29.33 24.56
C VAL A 14 27.17 27.81 24.41
N LEU A 15 26.17 27.17 25.04
CA LEU A 15 25.81 25.78 24.75
C LEU A 15 25.10 25.74 23.39
N GLY A 16 25.84 25.31 22.37
CA GLY A 16 25.24 24.99 21.07
C GLY A 16 24.39 23.71 21.19
N LEU A 17 23.08 23.87 21.16
CA LEU A 17 22.12 22.76 21.07
C LEU A 17 22.15 22.23 19.63
N SER A 18 22.92 21.18 19.38
CA SER A 18 22.91 20.47 18.11
C SER A 18 21.60 19.67 18.03
N LEU A 19 20.63 20.16 17.25
CA LEU A 19 19.45 19.39 16.87
C LEU A 19 19.92 18.27 15.91
N ALA A 20 20.07 17.06 16.41
CA ALA A 20 20.21 15.89 15.57
C ALA A 20 18.89 15.62 14.87
N VAL A 21 18.77 16.00 13.62
CA VAL A 21 17.69 15.57 12.74
C VAL A 21 17.92 14.08 12.49
N ALA A 22 17.19 13.23 13.20
CA ALA A 22 17.12 11.82 12.89
C ALA A 22 16.36 11.69 11.55
N SER A 23 17.11 11.62 10.45
CA SER A 23 16.59 11.18 9.16
C SER A 23 16.21 9.71 9.34
N SER A 24 14.90 9.44 9.54
CA SER A 24 14.36 8.11 9.39
C SER A 24 14.60 7.70 7.94
N LEU A 25 15.57 6.81 7.74
CA LEU A 25 15.77 6.11 6.47
C LEU A 25 14.51 5.28 6.23
N VAL A 26 13.54 5.83 5.50
CA VAL A 26 12.46 5.05 4.91
C VAL A 26 13.16 4.04 3.99
N SER A 27 13.19 2.77 4.41
CA SER A 27 13.79 1.70 3.64
C SER A 27 13.03 1.61 2.33
N ALA A 28 13.67 2.01 1.23
CA ALA A 28 13.14 1.78 -0.10
C ALA A 28 12.89 0.28 -0.25
N GLN A 29 11.69 -0.12 -0.68
CA GLN A 29 11.40 -1.52 -0.97
C GLN A 29 12.41 -2.01 -2.02
N SER A 30 13.30 -2.92 -1.63
CA SER A 30 14.29 -3.47 -2.55
C SER A 30 13.64 -4.57 -3.42
N VAL A 31 13.89 -4.54 -4.73
CA VAL A 31 13.48 -5.61 -5.67
C VAL A 31 13.98 -6.97 -5.20
N ASP A 32 15.18 -7.03 -4.57
CA ASP A 32 15.78 -8.27 -4.07
C ASP A 32 14.98 -8.95 -2.95
N ARG A 33 14.10 -8.22 -2.27
CA ARG A 33 13.19 -8.77 -1.25
C ARG A 33 11.90 -9.34 -1.83
N LEU A 34 11.71 -9.28 -3.14
CA LEU A 34 10.47 -9.70 -3.81
C LEU A 34 10.68 -10.95 -4.65
N ILE A 35 9.65 -11.76 -4.75
CA ILE A 35 9.55 -12.91 -5.66
C ILE A 35 8.43 -12.59 -6.65
N PRO A 36 8.75 -12.33 -7.94
CA PRO A 36 7.73 -12.01 -8.93
C PRO A 36 6.88 -13.23 -9.27
N HIS A 37 5.57 -13.02 -9.43
CA HIS A 37 4.63 -13.96 -9.98
C HIS A 37 3.89 -13.29 -11.13
N ARG A 38 4.21 -13.68 -12.38
CA ARG A 38 3.68 -13.13 -13.63
C ARG A 38 3.82 -11.60 -13.77
N VAL A 39 4.84 -11.04 -13.15
CA VAL A 39 5.15 -9.60 -13.22
C VAL A 39 6.63 -9.36 -13.45
N LYS A 40 6.94 -8.22 -14.05
CA LYS A 40 8.29 -7.63 -14.11
C LYS A 40 8.44 -6.61 -13.00
N LEU A 41 9.62 -6.61 -12.39
CA LEU A 41 9.99 -5.71 -11.30
C LEU A 41 11.16 -4.84 -11.76
N GLU A 42 11.09 -3.55 -11.48
CA GLU A 42 12.14 -2.58 -11.78
C GLU A 42 12.32 -1.63 -10.60
N ALA A 43 13.57 -1.38 -10.18
CA ALA A 43 13.88 -0.32 -9.22
C ALA A 43 13.93 1.01 -9.97
N VAL A 44 13.12 1.97 -9.54
CA VAL A 44 12.98 3.27 -10.21
C VAL A 44 12.92 4.42 -9.20
N ASP A 45 13.17 5.64 -9.67
CA ASP A 45 12.68 6.84 -8.97
C ASP A 45 11.34 7.25 -9.60
N TYR A 46 10.30 7.30 -8.78
CA TYR A 46 8.98 7.71 -9.25
C TYR A 46 8.48 8.87 -8.40
N ARG A 47 8.28 10.03 -9.04
CA ARG A 47 7.84 11.27 -8.39
C ARG A 47 8.64 11.62 -7.12
N GLY A 48 9.98 11.50 -7.23
CA GLY A 48 10.92 11.88 -6.18
C GLY A 48 11.05 10.87 -5.04
N LYS A 49 10.57 9.64 -5.21
CA LYS A 49 10.75 8.55 -4.23
C LYS A 49 11.35 7.31 -4.89
N PRO A 50 12.36 6.67 -4.25
CA PRO A 50 12.79 5.33 -4.65
C PRO A 50 11.61 4.36 -4.53
N ALA A 51 11.36 3.59 -5.58
CA ALA A 51 10.20 2.72 -5.66
C ALA A 51 10.50 1.44 -6.43
N VAL A 52 9.65 0.43 -6.24
CA VAL A 52 9.56 -0.72 -7.14
C VAL A 52 8.40 -0.48 -8.11
N LYS A 53 8.71 -0.46 -9.40
CA LYS A 53 7.72 -0.51 -10.47
C LYS A 53 7.35 -1.97 -10.71
N ILE A 54 6.06 -2.23 -10.85
CA ILE A 54 5.48 -3.55 -11.16
C ILE A 54 4.56 -3.42 -12.36
N VAL A 55 4.77 -4.29 -13.36
CA VAL A 55 3.90 -4.43 -14.54
C VAL A 55 3.71 -5.92 -14.85
N GLU A 56 2.64 -6.28 -15.54
CA GLU A 56 2.43 -7.66 -16.00
C GLU A 56 3.54 -8.14 -16.94
N ASP A 57 3.90 -9.43 -16.83
CA ASP A 57 4.81 -10.12 -17.75
C ASP A 57 4.03 -10.95 -18.78
N GLY A 58 3.47 -10.25 -19.77
CA GLY A 58 2.60 -10.83 -20.78
C GLY A 58 1.13 -10.92 -20.35
N PRO A 59 0.29 -11.66 -21.07
CA PRO A 59 -1.11 -11.88 -20.68
C PRO A 59 -1.20 -12.66 -19.36
N VAL A 60 -1.89 -12.09 -18.35
CA VAL A 60 -2.00 -12.65 -17.00
C VAL A 60 -3.48 -12.83 -16.64
N PRO A 61 -3.89 -14.01 -16.12
CA PRO A 61 -5.23 -14.17 -15.55
C PRO A 61 -5.47 -13.19 -14.40
N ASP A 62 -6.72 -12.72 -14.27
CA ASP A 62 -7.09 -11.80 -13.19
C ASP A 62 -6.75 -12.38 -11.81
N GLY A 63 -6.15 -11.56 -10.97
CA GLY A 63 -5.67 -11.96 -9.65
C GLY A 63 -4.30 -12.64 -9.62
N GLU A 64 -3.62 -12.89 -10.74
CA GLU A 64 -2.35 -13.60 -10.76
C GLU A 64 -1.11 -12.70 -10.99
N ALA A 65 -1.26 -11.38 -10.96
CA ALA A 65 -0.15 -10.43 -11.12
C ALA A 65 0.29 -9.85 -9.77
N TYR A 66 1.34 -10.39 -9.16
CA TYR A 66 1.82 -9.91 -7.87
C TYR A 66 3.31 -10.23 -7.63
N ALA A 67 3.88 -9.60 -6.61
CA ALA A 67 5.22 -9.90 -6.12
C ALA A 67 5.18 -10.19 -4.62
N THR A 68 5.53 -11.42 -4.21
CA THR A 68 5.52 -11.84 -2.81
C THR A 68 6.74 -11.33 -2.06
N VAL A 69 6.57 -10.85 -0.84
CA VAL A 69 7.67 -10.45 0.04
C VAL A 69 8.34 -11.69 0.62
N LYS A 70 9.66 -11.79 0.43
CA LYS A 70 10.44 -12.95 0.89
C LYS A 70 10.44 -13.07 2.41
N GLY A 71 10.15 -14.29 2.89
CA GLY A 71 10.30 -14.63 4.31
C GLY A 71 9.24 -14.04 5.23
N GLU A 72 8.24 -13.34 4.71
CA GLU A 72 7.15 -12.80 5.50
C GLU A 72 6.04 -13.84 5.66
N SER A 73 5.52 -13.92 6.88
CA SER A 73 4.29 -14.63 7.22
C SER A 73 3.46 -13.70 8.10
N PHE A 74 2.26 -13.40 7.68
CA PHE A 74 1.36 -12.44 8.32
C PHE A 74 0.06 -13.14 8.73
N HIS A 75 -0.36 -12.92 9.96
CA HIS A 75 -1.62 -13.41 10.51
C HIS A 75 -2.54 -12.24 10.84
N ASP A 76 -2.24 -11.51 11.90
CA ASP A 76 -2.94 -10.31 12.35
C ASP A 76 -1.98 -9.13 12.45
N GLY A 77 -2.49 -7.91 12.52
CA GLY A 77 -1.65 -6.72 12.67
C GLY A 77 -1.91 -5.65 11.62
N GLU A 78 -0.84 -5.00 11.19
CA GLU A 78 -0.93 -3.86 10.28
C GLU A 78 0.05 -3.99 9.10
N ILE A 79 -0.42 -3.67 7.90
CA ILE A 79 0.40 -3.54 6.71
C ILE A 79 0.27 -2.12 6.20
N THR A 80 1.38 -1.39 6.07
CA THR A 80 1.40 -0.05 5.48
C THR A 80 2.30 0.01 4.25
N VAL A 81 1.93 0.85 3.29
CA VAL A 81 2.70 1.09 2.06
C VAL A 81 2.28 2.41 1.44
N GLU A 82 3.16 3.05 0.71
CA GLU A 82 2.77 4.06 -0.27
C GLU A 82 2.73 3.41 -1.65
N LEU A 83 1.63 3.60 -2.35
CA LEU A 83 1.42 3.03 -3.67
C LEU A 83 0.85 4.06 -4.65
N ALA A 84 1.17 3.89 -5.94
CA ALA A 84 0.63 4.71 -7.02
C ALA A 84 0.33 3.83 -8.23
N GLY A 85 -0.93 3.72 -8.62
CA GLY A 85 -1.38 2.91 -9.74
C GLY A 85 -1.97 3.77 -10.85
N LEU A 86 -1.69 3.41 -12.09
CA LEU A 86 -2.30 4.02 -13.27
C LEU A 86 -2.45 2.98 -14.37
N PRO A 87 -3.41 3.16 -15.31
CA PRO A 87 -3.45 2.34 -16.50
C PRO A 87 -2.14 2.43 -17.29
N ALA A 88 -1.60 1.29 -17.73
CA ALA A 88 -0.48 1.27 -18.65
C ALA A 88 -0.88 1.97 -19.97
N ARG A 89 0.11 2.45 -20.72
CA ARG A 89 -0.12 3.27 -21.92
C ARG A 89 -0.96 2.56 -23.00
N ASP A 90 -0.81 1.25 -23.10
CA ASP A 90 -1.47 0.36 -24.05
C ASP A 90 -2.57 -0.50 -23.43
N ALA A 91 -2.99 -0.15 -22.21
CA ALA A 91 -4.00 -0.90 -21.49
C ALA A 91 -5.38 -0.80 -22.15
N GLU A 92 -6.16 -1.88 -22.03
CA GLU A 92 -7.55 -1.93 -22.44
C GLU A 92 -8.40 -0.86 -21.72
N SER A 93 -9.50 -0.44 -22.33
CA SER A 93 -10.38 0.62 -21.79
C SER A 93 -10.99 0.28 -20.41
N GLY A 94 -10.93 -1.00 -20.02
CA GLY A 94 -11.34 -1.51 -18.71
C GLY A 94 -10.33 -1.28 -17.59
N ALA A 95 -9.06 -0.98 -17.90
CA ALA A 95 -8.03 -0.76 -16.90
C ALA A 95 -8.34 0.45 -16.00
N ARG A 96 -8.12 0.28 -14.70
CA ARG A 96 -8.41 1.31 -13.68
C ARG A 96 -7.19 1.70 -12.85
N GLY A 97 -6.00 1.17 -13.20
CA GLY A 97 -4.79 1.32 -12.40
C GLY A 97 -4.87 0.53 -11.09
N PHE A 98 -5.42 -0.67 -11.16
CA PHE A 98 -5.70 -1.55 -10.03
C PHE A 98 -4.44 -1.87 -9.23
N ILE A 99 -4.37 -1.44 -7.98
CA ILE A 99 -3.19 -1.58 -7.14
C ILE A 99 -3.56 -1.83 -5.69
N GLY A 100 -2.86 -2.72 -5.02
CA GLY A 100 -3.14 -3.05 -3.63
C GLY A 100 -2.19 -4.06 -3.02
N ILE A 101 -2.63 -4.68 -1.94
CA ILE A 101 -1.88 -5.68 -1.17
C ILE A 101 -2.68 -6.98 -1.11
N GLY A 102 -2.00 -8.08 -1.44
CA GLY A 102 -2.41 -9.43 -1.10
C GLY A 102 -1.80 -9.83 0.24
N PHE A 103 -2.57 -10.52 1.07
CA PHE A 103 -2.10 -10.99 2.38
C PHE A 103 -2.63 -12.38 2.68
N ARG A 104 -1.99 -13.07 3.64
CA ARG A 104 -2.28 -14.46 4.00
C ARG A 104 -2.16 -15.40 2.80
N LEU A 105 -1.15 -15.13 1.92
CA LEU A 105 -0.93 -15.91 0.71
C LEU A 105 -0.36 -17.29 1.06
N GLN A 106 -1.10 -18.34 0.70
CA GLN A 106 -0.70 -19.73 0.85
C GLN A 106 -1.39 -20.63 -0.18
N ASN A 107 -0.69 -21.61 -0.73
CA ASN A 107 -1.24 -22.61 -1.67
C ASN A 107 -2.01 -21.99 -2.85
N GLY A 108 -1.58 -20.83 -3.36
CA GLY A 108 -2.24 -20.10 -4.45
C GLY A 108 -3.55 -19.42 -4.05
N GLN A 109 -3.88 -19.36 -2.76
CA GLN A 109 -5.01 -18.62 -2.22
C GLN A 109 -4.53 -17.42 -1.44
N TYR A 110 -5.26 -16.30 -1.45
CA TYR A 110 -4.95 -15.10 -0.68
C TYR A 110 -6.13 -14.15 -0.60
N GLU A 111 -6.13 -13.33 0.45
CA GLU A 111 -7.00 -12.18 0.61
C GLU A 111 -6.34 -10.96 -0.02
N TYR A 112 -7.12 -10.05 -0.63
CA TYR A 112 -6.56 -8.82 -1.15
C TYR A 112 -7.52 -7.65 -1.05
N ILE A 113 -6.96 -6.47 -0.80
CA ILE A 113 -7.69 -5.21 -0.86
C ILE A 113 -6.95 -4.31 -1.85
N TYR A 114 -7.70 -3.67 -2.75
CA TYR A 114 -7.11 -2.87 -3.79
C TYR A 114 -7.89 -1.59 -4.11
N LEU A 115 -7.21 -0.68 -4.74
CA LEU A 115 -7.70 0.61 -5.20
C LEU A 115 -7.91 0.58 -6.71
N ARG A 116 -8.85 1.40 -7.17
CA ARG A 116 -9.10 1.74 -8.58
C ARG A 116 -8.90 3.24 -8.79
N PRO A 117 -7.66 3.73 -8.95
CA PRO A 117 -7.39 5.17 -8.98
C PRO A 117 -8.21 5.96 -9.98
N THR A 118 -8.50 5.42 -11.18
CA THR A 118 -9.33 6.15 -12.16
C THR A 118 -10.80 6.27 -11.75
N ASN A 119 -11.24 5.54 -10.73
CA ASN A 119 -12.61 5.64 -10.23
C ASN A 119 -12.78 6.75 -9.20
N GLY A 120 -11.73 7.12 -8.47
CA GLY A 120 -11.83 8.07 -7.34
C GLY A 120 -12.43 9.42 -7.70
N ARG A 121 -12.20 9.90 -8.93
CA ARG A 121 -12.72 11.18 -9.44
C ARG A 121 -13.51 11.02 -10.75
N ALA A 122 -14.07 9.83 -11.01
CA ALA A 122 -14.88 9.60 -12.19
C ALA A 122 -16.16 10.46 -12.15
N ASP A 123 -16.61 10.92 -13.31
CA ASP A 123 -17.89 11.62 -13.46
C ASP A 123 -19.06 10.62 -13.64
N ASP A 124 -19.08 9.63 -12.76
CA ASP A 124 -20.10 8.58 -12.67
C ASP A 124 -20.13 8.11 -11.21
N GLN A 125 -21.26 8.31 -10.53
CA GLN A 125 -21.37 8.06 -9.10
C GLN A 125 -21.21 6.57 -8.75
N VAL A 126 -21.75 5.67 -9.54
CA VAL A 126 -21.63 4.22 -9.29
C VAL A 126 -20.18 3.79 -9.42
N ARG A 127 -19.49 4.27 -10.45
CA ARG A 127 -18.06 4.04 -10.64
C ARG A 127 -17.22 4.61 -9.50
N ARG A 128 -17.54 5.81 -9.01
CA ARG A 128 -16.85 6.42 -7.84
C ARG A 128 -17.03 5.58 -6.58
N ASN A 129 -18.24 5.05 -6.33
CA ASN A 129 -18.49 4.21 -5.16
C ASN A 129 -17.64 2.93 -5.17
N HIS A 130 -17.15 2.52 -6.32
CA HIS A 130 -16.27 1.36 -6.49
C HIS A 130 -14.78 1.75 -6.61
N SER A 131 -14.29 2.70 -5.81
CA SER A 131 -12.88 3.12 -5.81
C SER A 131 -11.97 2.17 -5.04
N THR A 132 -12.51 1.43 -4.07
CA THR A 132 -11.83 0.38 -3.32
C THR A 132 -12.59 -0.92 -3.40
N GLN A 133 -11.89 -2.05 -3.28
CA GLN A 133 -12.53 -3.35 -3.21
C GLN A 133 -11.69 -4.36 -2.43
N TYR A 134 -12.37 -5.25 -1.70
CA TYR A 134 -11.85 -6.50 -1.18
C TYR A 134 -12.21 -7.66 -2.10
N GLY A 135 -11.29 -8.62 -2.21
CA GLY A 135 -11.50 -9.90 -2.86
C GLY A 135 -10.71 -11.00 -2.18
N SER A 136 -10.99 -12.26 -2.54
CA SER A 136 -10.29 -13.44 -2.06
C SER A 136 -10.07 -14.40 -3.22
N HIS A 137 -8.80 -14.56 -3.60
CA HIS A 137 -8.39 -15.37 -4.75
C HIS A 137 -8.37 -16.87 -4.40
N PRO A 138 -8.79 -17.74 -5.31
CA PRO A 138 -9.32 -17.51 -6.66
C PRO A 138 -10.85 -17.36 -6.74
N LYS A 139 -11.60 -17.67 -5.69
CA LYS A 139 -13.05 -17.87 -5.78
C LYS A 139 -13.87 -16.58 -5.76
N PHE A 140 -13.41 -15.58 -5.05
CA PHE A 140 -14.19 -14.39 -4.73
C PHE A 140 -13.55 -13.13 -5.32
N GLY A 141 -13.45 -13.10 -6.66
CA GLY A 141 -13.10 -11.91 -7.43
C GLY A 141 -14.24 -10.89 -7.45
N PHE A 142 -14.02 -9.73 -8.08
CA PHE A 142 -14.97 -8.62 -8.06
C PHE A 142 -16.38 -8.99 -8.59
N ALA A 143 -16.44 -9.79 -9.66
CA ALA A 143 -17.70 -10.18 -10.26
C ALA A 143 -18.55 -11.05 -9.33
N GLU A 144 -17.91 -12.05 -8.71
CA GLU A 144 -18.54 -12.95 -7.75
C GLU A 144 -18.98 -12.21 -6.49
N MET A 145 -18.13 -11.30 -5.98
CA MET A 145 -18.44 -10.48 -4.81
C MET A 145 -19.67 -9.59 -5.06
N ARG A 146 -19.75 -8.94 -6.21
CA ARG A 146 -20.90 -8.11 -6.57
C ARG A 146 -22.19 -8.92 -6.76
N ALA A 147 -22.08 -10.10 -7.37
CA ALA A 147 -23.25 -10.96 -7.61
C ALA A 147 -23.86 -11.47 -6.30
N GLN A 148 -23.01 -11.90 -5.34
CA GLN A 148 -23.47 -12.46 -4.08
C GLN A 148 -23.75 -11.43 -3.00
N TRP A 149 -22.96 -10.35 -2.94
CA TRP A 149 -23.04 -9.33 -1.89
C TRP A 149 -22.86 -7.92 -2.48
N PRO A 150 -23.85 -7.39 -3.20
CA PRO A 150 -23.79 -6.06 -3.79
C PRO A 150 -23.38 -5.01 -2.76
N GLU A 151 -22.45 -4.11 -3.10
CA GLU A 151 -21.99 -2.96 -2.31
C GLU A 151 -21.25 -3.31 -0.99
N LYS A 152 -21.24 -4.58 -0.57
CA LYS A 152 -20.69 -4.97 0.74
C LYS A 152 -19.16 -4.84 0.84
N TYR A 153 -18.44 -5.09 -0.26
CA TYR A 153 -16.99 -5.19 -0.29
C TYR A 153 -16.33 -4.13 -1.18
N GLU A 154 -17.07 -3.09 -1.46
CA GLU A 154 -16.63 -1.94 -2.23
C GLU A 154 -16.96 -0.65 -1.50
N SER A 155 -16.20 0.42 -1.74
CA SER A 155 -16.45 1.72 -1.15
C SER A 155 -15.78 2.84 -1.94
N TYR A 156 -16.20 4.07 -1.67
CA TYR A 156 -15.58 5.27 -2.19
C TYR A 156 -14.36 5.70 -1.38
N VAL A 157 -13.35 6.15 -2.10
CA VAL A 157 -12.26 6.99 -1.58
C VAL A 157 -11.78 7.91 -2.70
N ASP A 158 -11.37 9.14 -2.36
CA ASP A 158 -10.79 10.06 -3.33
C ASP A 158 -9.40 9.59 -3.74
N LEU A 159 -9.22 9.32 -5.03
CA LEU A 159 -8.00 8.80 -5.64
C LEU A 159 -7.71 9.52 -6.94
N GLU A 160 -6.42 9.57 -7.30
CA GLU A 160 -5.94 10.12 -8.55
C GLU A 160 -4.91 9.18 -9.17
N PRO A 161 -5.04 8.82 -10.47
CA PRO A 161 -4.10 7.92 -11.13
C PRO A 161 -2.66 8.40 -11.06
N GLY A 162 -1.74 7.50 -10.69
CA GLY A 162 -0.31 7.77 -10.61
C GLY A 162 0.10 8.74 -9.50
N VAL A 163 -0.80 9.12 -8.60
CA VAL A 163 -0.48 9.91 -7.40
C VAL A 163 -0.19 9.00 -6.23
N TRP A 164 0.86 9.29 -5.47
CA TRP A 164 1.17 8.55 -4.25
C TRP A 164 0.01 8.59 -3.27
N THR A 165 -0.41 7.42 -2.85
CA THR A 165 -1.49 7.19 -1.91
C THR A 165 -0.93 6.42 -0.71
N SER A 166 -1.07 6.97 0.49
CA SER A 166 -0.78 6.24 1.72
C SER A 166 -1.87 5.21 1.96
N TYR A 167 -1.47 3.95 2.13
CA TYR A 167 -2.36 2.80 2.20
C TYR A 167 -2.02 1.99 3.44
N ARG A 168 -3.02 1.69 4.26
CA ARG A 168 -2.88 0.95 5.51
C ARG A 168 -4.02 -0.02 5.70
N ILE A 169 -3.70 -1.30 5.88
CA ILE A 169 -4.65 -2.36 6.26
C ILE A 169 -4.39 -2.74 7.71
N THR A 170 -5.45 -2.89 8.51
CA THR A 170 -5.41 -3.61 9.79
C THR A 170 -6.20 -4.90 9.67
N VAL A 171 -5.67 -5.99 10.22
CA VAL A 171 -6.29 -7.32 10.21
C VAL A 171 -6.35 -7.87 11.62
N GLU A 172 -7.52 -8.43 12.00
CA GLU A 172 -7.76 -9.09 13.27
C GLU A 172 -8.73 -10.26 13.07
N GLY A 173 -8.25 -11.48 13.21
CA GLY A 173 -9.01 -12.70 12.95
C GLY A 173 -9.62 -12.71 11.55
N THR A 174 -10.93 -12.66 11.45
CA THR A 174 -11.66 -12.64 10.17
C THR A 174 -12.04 -11.23 9.70
N LYS A 175 -11.44 -10.18 10.27
CA LYS A 175 -11.79 -8.78 9.97
C LYS A 175 -10.61 -8.04 9.34
N ALA A 176 -10.90 -7.17 8.38
CA ALA A 176 -9.93 -6.22 7.84
C ALA A 176 -10.51 -4.82 7.70
N ARG A 177 -9.67 -3.80 7.81
CA ARG A 177 -10.01 -2.38 7.63
C ARG A 177 -8.97 -1.73 6.74
N LEU A 178 -9.43 -0.98 5.73
CA LEU A 178 -8.56 -0.16 4.89
C LEU A 178 -8.66 1.30 5.29
N TYR A 179 -7.50 1.92 5.43
CA TYR A 179 -7.35 3.36 5.64
C TYR A 179 -6.50 3.94 4.51
N VAL A 180 -6.89 5.09 3.98
CA VAL A 180 -6.22 5.75 2.87
C VAL A 180 -5.91 7.19 3.23
N ASN A 181 -4.72 7.65 2.84
CA ASN A 181 -4.25 9.02 3.03
C ASN A 181 -4.34 9.53 4.48
N GLY A 182 -4.02 8.67 5.45
CA GLY A 182 -3.99 9.02 6.87
C GLY A 182 -5.36 9.26 7.50
N ALA A 183 -6.45 8.86 6.84
CA ALA A 183 -7.80 8.99 7.39
C ALA A 183 -7.92 8.26 8.74
N ALA A 184 -8.57 8.89 9.72
CA ALA A 184 -8.82 8.30 11.04
C ALA A 184 -9.88 7.19 11.00
N GLN A 185 -10.80 7.25 10.02
CA GLN A 185 -11.82 6.22 9.81
C GLN A 185 -11.49 5.36 8.60
N PRO A 186 -11.78 4.05 8.64
CA PRO A 186 -11.56 3.18 7.49
C PRO A 186 -12.51 3.55 6.34
N CYS A 187 -12.00 3.56 5.12
CA CYS A 187 -12.84 3.72 3.93
C CYS A 187 -13.45 2.39 3.47
N LEU A 188 -12.89 1.24 3.85
CA LEU A 188 -13.47 -0.08 3.57
C LEU A 188 -13.45 -0.94 4.85
N ILE A 189 -14.56 -1.63 5.12
CA ILE A 189 -14.76 -2.48 6.29
C ILE A 189 -15.14 -3.88 5.82
N VAL A 190 -14.27 -4.86 6.12
CA VAL A 190 -14.52 -6.29 5.89
C VAL A 190 -14.64 -6.97 7.24
N ASN A 191 -15.75 -7.66 7.50
CA ASN A 191 -16.00 -8.35 8.78
C ASN A 191 -15.94 -9.89 8.67
N ASP A 192 -15.73 -10.41 7.46
CA ASP A 192 -15.83 -11.82 7.12
C ASP A 192 -14.88 -12.16 5.98
N LEU A 193 -13.57 -12.11 6.26
CA LEU A 193 -12.52 -12.57 5.33
C LEU A 193 -12.83 -14.01 4.87
N LYS A 194 -12.76 -14.26 3.57
CA LYS A 194 -13.27 -15.48 2.95
C LYS A 194 -12.41 -16.72 3.17
N LEU A 195 -11.12 -16.52 3.44
CA LEU A 195 -10.22 -17.63 3.87
C LEU A 195 -10.27 -17.86 5.38
N GLY A 196 -11.12 -17.13 6.11
CA GLY A 196 -11.27 -17.25 7.56
C GLY A 196 -10.05 -16.71 8.31
N ASP A 197 -9.85 -17.23 9.51
CA ASP A 197 -8.70 -16.92 10.36
C ASP A 197 -7.51 -17.79 9.90
N SER A 198 -6.59 -17.20 9.17
CA SER A 198 -5.48 -17.86 8.51
C SER A 198 -4.21 -17.02 8.49
N SER A 199 -3.07 -17.60 8.13
CA SER A 199 -1.79 -16.91 7.99
C SER A 199 -1.15 -17.24 6.64
N GLY A 200 -0.20 -16.40 6.19
CA GLY A 200 0.53 -16.63 4.95
C GLY A 200 1.32 -15.40 4.49
N GLY A 201 1.89 -15.46 3.31
CA GLY A 201 2.72 -14.40 2.76
C GLY A 201 1.98 -13.08 2.51
N VAL A 202 2.76 -12.02 2.30
CA VAL A 202 2.28 -10.70 1.86
C VAL A 202 2.79 -10.46 0.44
N ALA A 203 1.97 -9.83 -0.40
CA ALA A 203 2.29 -9.56 -1.79
C ALA A 203 1.89 -8.14 -2.21
N LEU A 204 2.74 -7.50 -3.01
CA LEU A 204 2.40 -6.31 -3.78
C LEU A 204 1.58 -6.76 -5.00
N TRP A 205 0.35 -6.30 -5.12
CA TRP A 205 -0.61 -6.79 -6.10
C TRP A 205 -0.98 -5.70 -7.11
N ILE A 206 -1.08 -6.09 -8.37
CA ILE A 206 -1.66 -5.24 -9.44
C ILE A 206 -2.73 -6.03 -10.20
N GLY A 207 -3.70 -5.31 -10.74
CA GLY A 207 -4.68 -5.91 -11.65
C GLY A 207 -4.38 -5.60 -13.12
N PRO A 208 -5.23 -6.12 -14.04
CA PRO A 208 -4.98 -6.08 -15.47
C PRO A 208 -4.69 -4.68 -16.02
N GLY A 209 -3.66 -4.60 -16.89
CA GLY A 209 -3.28 -3.38 -17.58
C GLY A 209 -2.79 -2.26 -16.66
N THR A 210 -2.20 -2.60 -15.51
CA THR A 210 -1.73 -1.62 -14.53
C THR A 210 -0.22 -1.44 -14.60
N GLU A 211 0.21 -0.18 -14.50
CA GLU A 211 1.54 0.22 -14.10
C GLU A 211 1.48 0.65 -12.63
N GLY A 212 2.11 -0.14 -11.75
CA GLY A 212 2.06 0.06 -10.29
C GLY A 212 3.42 0.44 -9.72
N TYR A 213 3.44 1.34 -8.73
CA TYR A 213 4.63 1.77 -7.99
C TYR A 213 4.41 1.60 -6.51
N PHE A 214 5.40 1.06 -5.81
CA PHE A 214 5.34 0.78 -4.37
C PHE A 214 6.60 1.25 -3.66
N THR A 215 6.44 1.84 -2.47
CA THR A 215 7.56 2.22 -1.60
C THR A 215 7.14 2.16 -0.13
N GLY A 216 8.11 2.02 0.77
CA GLY A 216 7.88 2.12 2.22
C GLY A 216 6.96 1.05 2.81
N LEU A 217 6.96 -0.18 2.25
CA LEU A 217 6.18 -1.29 2.84
C LEU A 217 6.70 -1.62 4.24
N THR A 218 5.80 -1.65 5.21
CA THR A 218 6.02 -2.22 6.55
C THR A 218 4.95 -3.26 6.85
N ILE A 219 5.34 -4.28 7.60
CA ILE A 219 4.48 -5.38 8.03
C ILE A 219 4.71 -5.54 9.53
N ASP A 220 3.72 -5.17 10.33
CA ASP A 220 3.75 -5.27 11.79
C ASP A 220 2.77 -6.37 12.22
N ASP A 221 3.31 -7.57 12.46
CA ASP A 221 2.52 -8.73 12.88
C ASP A 221 2.20 -8.59 14.38
N ALA A 222 0.92 -8.64 14.73
CA ALA A 222 0.48 -8.62 16.12
C ALA A 222 0.84 -9.98 16.75
N LYS A 223 1.75 -9.94 17.73
CA LYS A 223 2.19 -11.12 18.48
C LYS A 223 1.19 -11.53 19.54
#